data_69f90a306b8c6f51ecc881b1279445a7
#
_entry.id   69f90a306b8c6f51ecc881b1279445a7
#
_cell.length_a   1.000
_cell.length_b   1.000
_cell.length_c   1.000
_cell.angle_alpha   90.00
_cell.angle_beta   90.00
_cell.angle_gamma   90.00
#
_symmetry.space_group_name_H-M   'P 1'
#
loop_
_entity.id
_entity.type
_entity.pdbx_description
1 polymer ?
#
loop_
_entity_poly.entity_id
_entity_poly.type
_entity_poly.pdbx_seq_one_letter_code
_entity_poly.pdbx_strand_id
1 'polypeptide(L)'
;MRDQNPFNSQSVVVSPVFLKLGGSLITDKMCAYTARHEVIARLAGEVRQALDTSPDLRLLIGHGSGSFGHWAASPYGTRQGVSTPAQWRGYAEVAAAAARLNRIVTDAFLQANVPVLSVQPSASARCQDGDLRHLDTRPIRAALAHGLVPLVYGDVALDSVRRGTIVSTEDIFVFLADELHPTRILLLGAVPGVLDSDGSVIPHITPADLPSLQITLNGSRGVDVTGGMADKVARMVELVQRDPDMCVHILTGAQPGLLTRALLDDTLSVGTRILASRPETR
;
A
#
# COMPACT_ATOMS: atom_id res chain seq x y z
N MET A 1 -38.67 -9.23 -17.57
CA MET A 1 -38.06 -8.45 -16.47
C MET A 1 -36.58 -8.41 -16.71
N ARG A 2 -36.02 -7.25 -17.10
CA ARG A 2 -34.57 -7.10 -17.27
C ARG A 2 -33.99 -6.90 -15.88
N ASP A 3 -33.05 -7.77 -15.49
CA ASP A 3 -32.27 -7.66 -14.26
C ASP A 3 -31.54 -6.30 -14.27
N GLN A 4 -32.10 -5.34 -13.58
CA GLN A 4 -31.37 -4.10 -13.23
C GLN A 4 -30.47 -4.45 -12.04
N ASN A 5 -29.28 -4.94 -12.34
CA ASN A 5 -28.25 -5.05 -11.32
C ASN A 5 -27.87 -3.61 -10.88
N PRO A 6 -28.23 -3.18 -9.66
CA PRO A 6 -28.00 -1.80 -9.19
C PRO A 6 -26.51 -1.45 -9.08
N PHE A 7 -25.60 -2.44 -9.24
CA PHE A 7 -24.15 -2.24 -9.21
C PHE A 7 -23.54 -1.97 -10.61
N ASN A 8 -24.36 -1.90 -11.67
CA ASN A 8 -23.90 -1.72 -13.04
C ASN A 8 -24.20 -0.32 -13.61
N SER A 9 -24.43 0.69 -12.76
CA SER A 9 -24.51 2.08 -13.21
C SER A 9 -23.09 2.53 -13.60
N GLN A 10 -22.88 2.85 -14.88
CA GLN A 10 -21.71 3.56 -15.40
C GLN A 10 -21.69 5.01 -14.84
N SER A 11 -21.47 5.16 -13.54
CA SER A 11 -21.01 6.43 -13.01
C SER A 11 -19.59 6.66 -13.55
N VAL A 12 -19.31 7.88 -14.00
CA VAL A 12 -17.97 8.31 -14.38
C VAL A 12 -17.02 7.93 -13.23
N VAL A 13 -16.27 6.87 -13.42
CA VAL A 13 -15.34 6.39 -12.41
C VAL A 13 -14.17 7.36 -12.42
N VAL A 14 -14.19 8.33 -11.52
CA VAL A 14 -13.00 9.15 -11.26
C VAL A 14 -11.92 8.18 -10.76
N SER A 15 -10.82 8.08 -11.50
CA SER A 15 -9.71 7.20 -11.15
C SER A 15 -9.16 7.56 -9.76
N PRO A 16 -9.13 6.60 -8.82
CA PRO A 16 -8.72 6.89 -7.45
C PRO A 16 -7.21 7.15 -7.35
N VAL A 17 -6.82 7.91 -6.32
CA VAL A 17 -5.43 7.95 -5.85
C VAL A 17 -5.26 6.84 -4.81
N PHE A 18 -4.23 6.02 -4.96
CA PHE A 18 -3.88 5.03 -3.94
C PHE A 18 -2.88 5.64 -2.95
N LEU A 19 -3.14 5.46 -1.66
CA LEU A 19 -2.29 5.95 -0.58
C LEU A 19 -1.87 4.78 0.31
N LYS A 20 -0.57 4.49 0.37
CA LYS A 20 -0.04 3.49 1.29
C LYS A 20 0.63 4.13 2.50
N LEU A 21 0.19 3.75 3.70
CA LEU A 21 0.86 4.04 4.95
C LEU A 21 1.87 2.91 5.26
N GLY A 22 3.16 3.19 5.18
CA GLY A 22 4.21 2.22 5.43
C GLY A 22 4.15 1.66 6.86
N GLY A 23 4.29 0.34 7.03
CA GLY A 23 4.24 -0.29 8.35
C GLY A 23 5.27 0.29 9.33
N SER A 24 6.49 0.59 8.87
CA SER A 24 7.53 1.24 9.69
C SER A 24 7.25 2.71 10.03
N LEU A 25 6.34 3.37 9.30
CA LEU A 25 5.89 4.72 9.60
C LEU A 25 4.88 4.71 10.75
N ILE A 26 3.92 3.79 10.71
CA ILE A 26 2.76 3.74 11.61
C ILE A 26 2.95 2.80 12.81
N THR A 27 4.07 2.05 12.87
CA THR A 27 4.40 1.17 14.01
C THR A 27 5.84 1.34 14.45
N ASP A 28 6.12 1.01 15.70
CA ASP A 28 7.49 0.91 16.20
C ASP A 28 8.04 -0.49 15.88
N LYS A 29 9.09 -0.55 15.04
CA LYS A 29 9.73 -1.82 14.65
C LYS A 29 10.47 -2.50 15.81
N MET A 30 10.90 -1.74 16.81
CA MET A 30 11.67 -2.26 17.95
C MET A 30 10.77 -2.89 19.03
N CYS A 31 9.48 -2.58 19.00
CA CYS A 31 8.50 -3.04 19.99
C CYS A 31 7.40 -3.85 19.30
N ALA A 32 7.14 -5.07 19.83
CA ALA A 32 6.09 -5.93 19.30
C ALA A 32 4.71 -5.26 19.44
N TYR A 33 3.89 -5.36 18.40
CA TYR A 33 2.50 -4.91 18.39
C TYR A 33 2.28 -3.46 18.85
N THR A 34 3.22 -2.57 18.55
CA THR A 34 3.17 -1.18 19.01
C THR A 34 2.86 -0.24 17.86
N ALA A 35 1.66 0.35 17.87
CA ALA A 35 1.22 1.36 16.90
C ALA A 35 1.70 2.76 17.33
N ARG A 36 2.03 3.60 16.35
CA ARG A 36 2.35 5.03 16.54
C ARG A 36 1.08 5.86 16.39
N HIS A 37 0.25 5.86 17.43
CA HIS A 37 -1.09 6.47 17.41
C HIS A 37 -1.07 7.94 16.97
N GLU A 38 -0.11 8.74 17.45
CA GLU A 38 0.01 10.16 17.08
C GLU A 38 0.30 10.35 15.59
N VAL A 39 1.17 9.49 15.01
CA VAL A 39 1.47 9.53 13.58
C VAL A 39 0.23 9.16 12.77
N ILE A 40 -0.49 8.10 13.17
CA ILE A 40 -1.71 7.66 12.48
C ILE A 40 -2.78 8.75 12.53
N ALA A 41 -3.02 9.34 13.71
CA ALA A 41 -4.00 10.41 13.90
C ALA A 41 -3.66 11.65 13.06
N ARG A 42 -2.39 12.06 13.02
CA ARG A 42 -1.92 13.18 12.18
C ARG A 42 -2.16 12.89 10.70
N LEU A 43 -1.77 11.72 10.20
CA LEU A 43 -1.98 11.34 8.80
C LEU A 43 -3.47 11.29 8.44
N ALA A 44 -4.32 10.82 9.35
CA ALA A 44 -5.76 10.84 9.16
C ALA A 44 -6.31 12.28 9.05
N GLY A 45 -5.83 13.21 9.88
CA GLY A 45 -6.15 14.63 9.79
C GLY A 45 -5.69 15.27 8.48
N GLU A 46 -4.49 14.92 7.99
CA GLU A 46 -3.98 15.39 6.70
C GLU A 46 -4.82 14.88 5.51
N VAL A 47 -5.27 13.62 5.56
CA VAL A 47 -6.21 13.07 4.57
C VAL A 47 -7.56 13.79 4.64
N ARG A 48 -8.10 14.05 5.84
CA ARG A 48 -9.35 14.81 5.99
C ARG A 48 -9.22 16.19 5.35
N GLN A 49 -8.15 16.90 5.63
CA GLN A 49 -7.89 18.23 5.05
C GLN A 49 -7.84 18.18 3.51
N ALA A 50 -7.21 17.15 2.92
CA ALA A 50 -7.17 17.00 1.47
C ALA A 50 -8.57 16.75 0.88
N LEU A 51 -9.39 15.90 1.52
CA LEU A 51 -10.76 15.63 1.11
C LEU A 51 -11.67 16.86 1.24
N ASP A 52 -11.47 17.70 2.26
CA ASP A 52 -12.20 18.98 2.44
C ASP A 52 -11.82 19.97 1.34
N THR A 53 -10.54 19.99 0.93
CA THR A 53 -10.03 20.90 -0.10
C THR A 53 -10.44 20.46 -1.50
N SER A 54 -10.49 19.13 -1.75
CA SER A 54 -10.87 18.55 -3.05
C SER A 54 -11.95 17.48 -2.85
N PRO A 55 -13.24 17.86 -2.85
CA PRO A 55 -14.35 16.92 -2.62
C PRO A 55 -14.48 15.82 -3.68
N ASP A 56 -13.92 16.02 -4.87
CA ASP A 56 -13.90 15.05 -5.95
C ASP A 56 -12.75 14.03 -5.82
N LEU A 57 -11.82 14.25 -4.88
CA LEU A 57 -10.72 13.32 -4.64
C LEU A 57 -11.27 11.95 -4.21
N ARG A 58 -10.93 10.91 -4.95
CA ARG A 58 -11.25 9.53 -4.60
C ARG A 58 -9.99 8.84 -4.12
N LEU A 59 -10.05 8.27 -2.92
CA LEU A 59 -8.91 7.62 -2.29
C LEU A 59 -9.19 6.15 -2.04
N LEU A 60 -8.17 5.32 -2.26
CA LEU A 60 -8.05 3.99 -1.69
C LEU A 60 -6.82 4.00 -0.79
N ILE A 61 -7.00 3.68 0.48
CA ILE A 61 -5.92 3.65 1.45
C ILE A 61 -5.49 2.21 1.71
N GLY A 62 -4.19 2.00 1.85
CA GLY A 62 -3.63 0.74 2.31
C GLY A 62 -2.60 0.96 3.40
N HIS A 63 -2.37 -0.03 4.25
CA HIS A 63 -1.27 0.05 5.21
C HIS A 63 -0.50 -1.27 5.34
N GLY A 64 0.80 -1.17 5.60
CA GLY A 64 1.61 -2.33 5.94
C GLY A 64 1.35 -2.80 7.37
N SER A 65 1.61 -4.08 7.64
CA SER A 65 1.40 -4.67 8.97
C SER A 65 2.46 -4.30 10.03
N GLY A 66 3.59 -3.71 9.60
CA GLY A 66 4.64 -3.22 10.49
C GLY A 66 5.11 -4.24 11.54
N SER A 67 5.27 -3.79 12.79
CA SER A 67 5.66 -4.67 13.90
C SER A 67 4.62 -5.73 14.22
N PHE A 68 3.35 -5.51 13.94
CA PHE A 68 2.28 -6.49 14.17
C PHE A 68 2.48 -7.73 13.30
N GLY A 69 2.63 -7.56 11.99
CA GLY A 69 2.82 -8.68 11.06
C GLY A 69 4.20 -9.33 11.20
N HIS A 70 5.25 -8.54 11.38
CA HIS A 70 6.61 -9.06 11.48
C HIS A 70 6.77 -10.00 12.69
N TRP A 71 6.36 -9.55 13.88
CA TRP A 71 6.48 -10.37 15.09
C TRP A 71 5.58 -11.59 15.07
N ALA A 72 4.38 -11.50 14.50
CA ALA A 72 3.49 -12.65 14.38
C ALA A 72 3.97 -13.68 13.35
N ALA A 73 4.53 -13.26 12.22
CA ALA A 73 4.92 -14.15 11.12
C ALA A 73 6.28 -14.81 11.32
N SER A 74 7.22 -14.14 11.99
CA SER A 74 8.62 -14.57 12.13
C SER A 74 8.77 -15.99 12.69
N PRO A 75 8.04 -16.43 13.73
CA PRO A 75 8.20 -17.77 14.30
C PRO A 75 7.73 -18.90 13.38
N TYR A 76 6.85 -18.61 12.41
CA TYR A 76 6.13 -19.63 11.63
C TYR A 76 6.54 -19.70 10.16
N GLY A 77 7.29 -18.71 9.66
CA GLY A 77 7.66 -18.65 8.24
C GLY A 77 6.44 -18.57 7.31
N THR A 78 5.36 -17.93 7.73
CA THR A 78 4.04 -17.94 7.05
C THR A 78 4.12 -17.50 5.58
N ARG A 79 5.04 -16.59 5.24
CA ARG A 79 5.21 -16.12 3.84
C ARG A 79 5.72 -17.21 2.91
N GLN A 80 6.54 -18.13 3.43
CA GLN A 80 7.14 -19.23 2.64
C GLN A 80 6.16 -20.38 2.40
N GLY A 81 5.12 -20.48 3.21
CA GLY A 81 4.08 -21.49 3.07
C GLY A 81 3.61 -22.06 4.41
N VAL A 82 2.51 -22.79 4.35
CA VAL A 82 1.83 -23.34 5.52
C VAL A 82 1.49 -24.80 5.28
N SER A 83 2.11 -25.72 6.01
CA SER A 83 1.93 -27.17 5.81
C SER A 83 1.61 -27.97 7.07
N THR A 84 1.97 -27.46 8.25
CA THR A 84 1.77 -28.15 9.53
C THR A 84 0.66 -27.48 10.36
N PRO A 85 0.05 -28.20 11.33
CA PRO A 85 -0.94 -27.60 12.25
C PRO A 85 -0.40 -26.36 12.97
N ALA A 86 0.87 -26.36 13.37
CA ALA A 86 1.51 -25.23 14.03
C ALA A 86 1.60 -24.00 13.10
N GLN A 87 1.96 -24.22 11.84
CA GLN A 87 2.00 -23.13 10.84
C GLN A 87 0.60 -22.60 10.50
N TRP A 88 -0.43 -23.47 10.46
CA TRP A 88 -1.82 -22.99 10.31
C TRP A 88 -2.29 -22.15 11.49
N ARG A 89 -1.87 -22.51 12.70
CA ARG A 89 -2.11 -21.67 13.88
C ARG A 89 -1.39 -20.31 13.72
N GLY A 90 -0.12 -20.32 13.29
CA GLY A 90 0.64 -19.09 12.99
C GLY A 90 -0.01 -18.24 11.91
N TYR A 91 -0.57 -18.85 10.88
CA TYR A 91 -1.35 -18.16 9.84
C TYR A 91 -2.53 -17.39 10.44
N ALA A 92 -3.30 -18.02 11.35
CA ALA A 92 -4.40 -17.37 12.04
C ALA A 92 -3.92 -16.23 12.97
N GLU A 93 -2.79 -16.42 13.65
CA GLU A 93 -2.19 -15.40 14.53
C GLU A 93 -1.70 -14.17 13.72
N VAL A 94 -1.12 -14.39 12.54
CA VAL A 94 -0.72 -13.31 11.61
C VAL A 94 -1.95 -12.52 11.13
N ALA A 95 -3.01 -13.21 10.71
CA ALA A 95 -4.26 -12.56 10.30
C ALA A 95 -4.84 -11.70 11.43
N ALA A 96 -4.91 -12.25 12.65
CA ALA A 96 -5.41 -11.53 13.82
C ALA A 96 -4.54 -10.31 14.18
N ALA A 97 -3.21 -10.41 14.04
CA ALA A 97 -2.30 -9.31 14.29
C ALA A 97 -2.48 -8.18 13.26
N ALA A 98 -2.58 -8.53 11.98
CA ALA A 98 -2.84 -7.57 10.91
C ALA A 98 -4.19 -6.85 11.09
N ALA A 99 -5.24 -7.60 11.44
CA ALA A 99 -6.57 -7.06 11.72
C ALA A 99 -6.59 -6.12 12.93
N ARG A 100 -5.81 -6.39 14.00
CA ARG A 100 -5.68 -5.49 15.15
C ARG A 100 -5.10 -4.13 14.74
N LEU A 101 -4.02 -4.11 13.96
CA LEU A 101 -3.47 -2.84 13.47
C LEU A 101 -4.46 -2.13 12.54
N ASN A 102 -5.13 -2.88 11.67
CA ASN A 102 -6.15 -2.31 10.79
C ASN A 102 -7.27 -1.63 11.58
N ARG A 103 -7.73 -2.23 12.69
CA ARG A 103 -8.74 -1.60 13.54
C ARG A 103 -8.25 -0.28 14.13
N ILE A 104 -7.00 -0.22 14.62
CA ILE A 104 -6.42 1.03 15.14
C ILE A 104 -6.39 2.12 14.05
N VAL A 105 -5.96 1.77 12.83
CA VAL A 105 -5.94 2.70 11.70
C VAL A 105 -7.36 3.14 11.34
N THR A 106 -8.30 2.20 11.21
CA THR A 106 -9.72 2.49 10.89
C THR A 106 -10.31 3.46 11.90
N ASP A 107 -10.14 3.21 13.20
CA ASP A 107 -10.72 4.04 14.26
C ASP A 107 -10.13 5.46 14.24
N ALA A 108 -8.82 5.61 14.01
CA ALA A 108 -8.17 6.92 13.92
C ALA A 108 -8.68 7.74 12.70
N PHE A 109 -8.89 7.08 11.55
CA PHE A 109 -9.43 7.75 10.36
C PHE A 109 -10.91 8.15 10.54
N LEU A 110 -11.72 7.30 11.15
CA LEU A 110 -13.11 7.63 11.49
C LEU A 110 -13.18 8.79 12.50
N GLN A 111 -12.30 8.81 13.50
CA GLN A 111 -12.19 9.93 14.45
C GLN A 111 -11.81 11.25 13.78
N ALA A 112 -11.04 11.19 12.70
CA ALA A 112 -10.73 12.35 11.86
C ALA A 112 -11.83 12.69 10.82
N ASN A 113 -13.01 12.08 10.91
CA ASN A 113 -14.12 12.25 9.96
C ASN A 113 -13.78 11.82 8.51
N VAL A 114 -12.86 10.90 8.31
CA VAL A 114 -12.62 10.25 7.03
C VAL A 114 -13.52 9.01 6.94
N PRO A 115 -14.42 8.90 5.94
CA PRO A 115 -15.40 7.82 5.85
C PRO A 115 -14.77 6.52 5.35
N VAL A 116 -13.84 5.94 6.13
CA VAL A 116 -13.14 4.71 5.75
C VAL A 116 -14.01 3.47 5.92
N LEU A 117 -13.92 2.56 4.94
CA LEU A 117 -14.49 1.22 4.99
C LEU A 117 -13.36 0.19 4.94
N SER A 118 -13.12 -0.52 6.05
CA SER A 118 -12.12 -1.59 6.07
C SER A 118 -12.56 -2.78 5.23
N VAL A 119 -11.71 -3.20 4.28
CA VAL A 119 -11.90 -4.38 3.45
C VAL A 119 -10.79 -5.36 3.75
N GLN A 120 -11.15 -6.49 4.38
CA GLN A 120 -10.21 -7.53 4.79
C GLN A 120 -9.76 -8.37 3.60
N PRO A 121 -8.47 -8.33 3.19
CA PRO A 121 -8.02 -9.07 2.01
C PRO A 121 -8.18 -10.60 2.16
N SER A 122 -7.87 -11.18 3.32
CA SER A 122 -7.95 -12.62 3.54
C SER A 122 -9.35 -13.22 3.37
N ALA A 123 -10.40 -12.38 3.36
CA ALA A 123 -11.78 -12.85 3.11
C ALA A 123 -11.99 -13.37 1.66
N SER A 124 -11.18 -12.89 0.70
CA SER A 124 -11.35 -13.25 -0.72
C SER A 124 -10.03 -13.46 -1.47
N ALA A 125 -8.90 -13.01 -0.93
CA ALA A 125 -7.60 -13.13 -1.58
C ALA A 125 -7.19 -14.58 -1.79
N ARG A 126 -6.74 -14.89 -3.02
CA ARG A 126 -6.18 -16.19 -3.40
C ARG A 126 -4.88 -15.98 -4.15
N CYS A 127 -3.87 -16.73 -3.76
CA CYS A 127 -2.56 -16.69 -4.35
C CYS A 127 -2.20 -17.98 -5.07
N GLN A 128 -1.20 -17.90 -5.93
CA GLN A 128 -0.53 -19.01 -6.54
C GLN A 128 0.98 -18.76 -6.44
N ASP A 129 1.67 -19.60 -5.68
CA ASP A 129 3.11 -19.49 -5.40
C ASP A 129 3.55 -18.12 -4.87
N GLY A 130 2.72 -17.51 -4.01
CA GLY A 130 2.96 -16.20 -3.41
C GLY A 130 2.40 -15.02 -4.20
N ASP A 131 2.04 -15.20 -5.47
CA ASP A 131 1.45 -14.15 -6.31
C ASP A 131 -0.05 -14.05 -6.09
N LEU A 132 -0.57 -12.86 -5.86
CA LEU A 132 -1.99 -12.60 -5.75
C LEU A 132 -2.67 -12.76 -7.11
N ARG A 133 -3.61 -13.72 -7.22
CA ARG A 133 -4.34 -14.04 -8.46
C ARG A 133 -5.80 -13.62 -8.42
N HIS A 134 -6.35 -13.45 -7.23
CA HIS A 134 -7.75 -13.06 -7.06
C HIS A 134 -7.95 -12.26 -5.77
N LEU A 135 -8.76 -11.22 -5.87
CA LEU A 135 -9.31 -10.45 -4.76
C LEU A 135 -10.69 -9.93 -5.19
N ASP A 136 -11.70 -10.04 -4.35
CA ASP A 136 -13.02 -9.47 -4.66
C ASP A 136 -12.98 -7.94 -4.59
N THR A 137 -13.04 -7.29 -5.76
CA THR A 137 -12.98 -5.83 -5.89
C THR A 137 -14.34 -5.15 -5.78
N ARG A 138 -15.45 -5.91 -5.77
CA ARG A 138 -16.82 -5.35 -5.74
C ARG A 138 -17.07 -4.47 -4.52
N PRO A 139 -16.69 -4.85 -3.27
CA PRO A 139 -16.85 -3.97 -2.11
C PRO A 139 -16.05 -2.67 -2.23
N ILE A 140 -14.84 -2.74 -2.82
CA ILE A 140 -13.97 -1.59 -3.03
C ILE A 140 -14.59 -0.63 -4.05
N ARG A 141 -15.03 -1.15 -5.21
CA ARG A 141 -15.71 -0.36 -6.25
C ARG A 141 -16.99 0.29 -5.71
N ALA A 142 -17.80 -0.45 -4.98
CA ALA A 142 -19.02 0.07 -4.37
C ALA A 142 -18.73 1.19 -3.36
N ALA A 143 -17.71 1.03 -2.51
CA ALA A 143 -17.31 2.04 -1.55
C ALA A 143 -16.86 3.34 -2.26
N LEU A 144 -15.98 3.24 -3.28
CA LEU A 144 -15.53 4.39 -4.08
C LEU A 144 -16.70 5.10 -4.78
N ALA A 145 -17.65 4.36 -5.33
CA ALA A 145 -18.83 4.91 -6.01
C ALA A 145 -19.74 5.71 -5.05
N HIS A 146 -19.74 5.38 -3.75
CA HIS A 146 -20.52 6.06 -2.73
C HIS A 146 -19.71 7.10 -1.92
N GLY A 147 -18.51 7.47 -2.38
CA GLY A 147 -17.67 8.47 -1.70
C GLY A 147 -17.04 7.98 -0.41
N LEU A 148 -17.06 6.67 -0.14
CA LEU A 148 -16.30 6.08 0.95
C LEU A 148 -14.84 5.88 0.54
N VAL A 149 -13.96 5.76 1.53
CA VAL A 149 -12.54 5.48 1.36
C VAL A 149 -12.27 4.01 1.72
N PRO A 150 -12.11 3.09 0.73
CA PRO A 150 -11.72 1.72 1.05
C PRO A 150 -10.36 1.70 1.74
N LEU A 151 -10.24 0.88 2.80
CA LEU A 151 -9.02 0.66 3.55
C LEU A 151 -8.63 -0.82 3.50
N VAL A 152 -7.56 -1.13 2.76
CA VAL A 152 -6.97 -2.48 2.66
C VAL A 152 -5.66 -2.56 3.45
N TYR A 153 -5.13 -3.74 3.66
CA TYR A 153 -3.88 -3.92 4.41
C TYR A 153 -3.16 -5.21 4.03
N GLY A 154 -1.87 -5.29 4.34
CA GLY A 154 -1.13 -6.54 4.19
C GLY A 154 -1.69 -7.60 5.11
N ASP A 155 -2.08 -8.74 4.56
CA ASP A 155 -2.82 -9.80 5.25
C ASP A 155 -2.32 -11.19 4.81
N VAL A 156 -2.88 -12.24 5.38
CA VAL A 156 -2.70 -13.61 4.90
C VAL A 156 -3.59 -13.89 3.69
N ALA A 157 -3.22 -14.89 2.88
CA ALA A 157 -4.05 -15.39 1.79
C ALA A 157 -3.90 -16.90 1.65
N LEU A 158 -4.95 -17.58 1.21
CA LEU A 158 -4.85 -18.96 0.75
C LEU A 158 -4.05 -19.03 -0.55
N ASP A 159 -3.20 -20.04 -0.68
CA ASP A 159 -2.30 -20.22 -1.81
C ASP A 159 -2.38 -21.65 -2.36
N SER A 160 -2.54 -21.78 -3.67
CA SER A 160 -2.73 -23.08 -4.31
C SER A 160 -1.46 -23.95 -4.33
N VAL A 161 -0.27 -23.34 -4.15
CA VAL A 161 1.03 -24.05 -4.10
C VAL A 161 1.56 -24.11 -2.67
N ARG A 162 1.63 -22.94 -2.00
CA ARG A 162 2.14 -22.80 -0.62
C ARG A 162 1.08 -23.12 0.44
N ARG A 163 -0.16 -23.41 0.03
CA ARG A 163 -1.37 -23.60 0.86
C ARG A 163 -1.83 -22.33 1.58
N GLY A 164 -0.92 -21.60 2.20
CA GLY A 164 -1.13 -20.28 2.80
C GLY A 164 0.12 -19.44 2.67
N THR A 165 -0.05 -18.12 2.55
CA THR A 165 1.03 -17.14 2.40
C THR A 165 0.63 -15.79 2.99
N ILE A 166 1.47 -14.78 2.83
CA ILE A 166 1.21 -13.38 3.17
C ILE A 166 1.23 -12.56 1.88
N VAL A 167 0.19 -11.76 1.67
CA VAL A 167 0.16 -10.73 0.64
C VAL A 167 0.51 -9.38 1.24
N SER A 168 1.43 -8.67 0.63
CA SER A 168 1.76 -7.31 1.05
C SER A 168 0.72 -6.32 0.53
N THR A 169 0.69 -5.12 1.11
CA THR A 169 -0.16 -4.04 0.59
C THR A 169 0.27 -3.63 -0.83
N GLU A 170 1.56 -3.76 -1.15
CA GLU A 170 2.07 -3.52 -2.49
C GLU A 170 1.51 -4.54 -3.50
N ASP A 171 1.46 -5.83 -3.15
CA ASP A 171 0.86 -6.88 -4.00
C ASP A 171 -0.63 -6.59 -4.27
N ILE A 172 -1.35 -6.16 -3.21
CA ILE A 172 -2.76 -5.77 -3.32
C ILE A 172 -2.91 -4.53 -4.20
N PHE A 173 -2.04 -3.52 -4.08
CA PHE A 173 -2.10 -2.32 -4.90
C PHE A 173 -1.79 -2.60 -6.36
N VAL A 174 -0.81 -3.48 -6.66
CA VAL A 174 -0.53 -3.91 -8.04
C VAL A 174 -1.75 -4.59 -8.65
N PHE A 175 -2.39 -5.52 -7.93
CA PHE A 175 -3.61 -6.18 -8.38
C PHE A 175 -4.76 -5.19 -8.60
N LEU A 176 -4.99 -4.29 -7.65
CA LEU A 176 -6.06 -3.30 -7.73
C LEU A 176 -5.79 -2.22 -8.78
N ALA A 177 -4.54 -1.94 -9.11
CA ALA A 177 -4.19 -0.97 -10.16
C ALA A 177 -4.64 -1.46 -11.53
N ASP A 178 -4.48 -2.75 -11.83
CA ASP A 178 -4.97 -3.36 -13.07
C ASP A 178 -6.52 -3.31 -13.19
N GLU A 179 -7.21 -3.20 -12.06
CA GLU A 179 -8.68 -3.20 -11.96
C GLU A 179 -9.31 -1.80 -11.86
N LEU A 180 -8.62 -0.86 -11.24
CA LEU A 180 -9.17 0.46 -10.87
C LEU A 180 -8.47 1.62 -11.59
N HIS A 181 -7.36 1.38 -12.27
CA HIS A 181 -6.58 2.35 -13.05
C HIS A 181 -6.34 3.67 -12.28
N PRO A 182 -5.61 3.63 -11.13
CA PRO A 182 -5.34 4.84 -10.36
C PRO A 182 -4.45 5.79 -11.18
N THR A 183 -4.69 7.09 -11.06
CA THR A 183 -3.79 8.08 -11.68
C THR A 183 -2.46 8.18 -10.96
N ARG A 184 -2.46 7.95 -9.65
CA ARG A 184 -1.27 8.04 -8.79
C ARG A 184 -1.30 7.03 -7.67
N ILE A 185 -0.11 6.56 -7.29
CA ILE A 185 0.11 5.76 -6.08
C ILE A 185 1.11 6.50 -5.19
N LEU A 186 0.69 6.90 -3.99
CA LEU A 186 1.55 7.52 -2.98
C LEU A 186 1.99 6.47 -1.96
N LEU A 187 3.30 6.25 -1.83
CA LEU A 187 3.89 5.31 -0.87
C LEU A 187 4.60 6.08 0.24
N LEU A 188 3.95 6.23 1.39
CA LEU A 188 4.53 6.91 2.54
C LEU A 188 5.37 5.96 3.38
N GLY A 189 6.62 6.35 3.62
CA GLY A 189 7.58 5.64 4.46
C GLY A 189 8.15 6.51 5.59
N ALA A 190 9.07 5.92 6.36
CA ALA A 190 9.85 6.66 7.35
C ALA A 190 11.03 7.43 6.71
N VAL A 191 11.41 7.06 5.48
CA VAL A 191 12.52 7.66 4.73
C VAL A 191 12.01 8.67 3.71
N PRO A 192 12.84 9.68 3.31
CA PRO A 192 12.39 10.76 2.44
C PRO A 192 12.09 10.35 0.99
N GLY A 193 12.56 9.19 0.55
CA GLY A 193 12.43 8.65 -0.80
C GLY A 193 13.34 7.45 -0.98
N VAL A 194 13.65 7.09 -2.22
CA VAL A 194 14.71 6.13 -2.56
C VAL A 194 16.05 6.86 -2.47
N LEU A 195 16.98 6.31 -1.69
CA LEU A 195 18.29 6.91 -1.49
C LEU A 195 19.33 6.26 -2.41
N ASP A 196 20.25 7.05 -2.93
CA ASP A 196 21.44 6.58 -3.63
C ASP A 196 22.54 6.13 -2.63
N SER A 197 23.73 5.77 -3.16
CA SER A 197 24.88 5.35 -2.36
C SER A 197 25.38 6.43 -1.39
N ASP A 198 25.15 7.69 -1.69
CA ASP A 198 25.63 8.85 -0.93
C ASP A 198 24.58 9.31 0.11
N GLY A 199 23.42 8.64 0.14
CA GLY A 199 22.30 8.96 1.03
C GLY A 199 21.43 10.12 0.53
N SER A 200 21.60 10.57 -0.70
CA SER A 200 20.78 11.58 -1.34
C SER A 200 19.50 10.96 -1.95
N VAL A 201 18.40 11.70 -1.95
CA VAL A 201 17.15 11.22 -2.55
C VAL A 201 17.28 11.23 -4.08
N ILE A 202 16.98 10.11 -4.70
CA ILE A 202 16.84 9.99 -6.16
C ILE A 202 15.49 10.59 -6.55
N PRO A 203 15.44 11.75 -7.25
CA PRO A 203 14.17 12.43 -7.50
C PRO A 203 13.27 11.71 -8.51
N HIS A 204 13.87 11.05 -9.52
CA HIS A 204 13.15 10.35 -10.58
C HIS A 204 13.77 8.99 -10.85
N ILE A 205 12.94 7.97 -10.96
CA ILE A 205 13.31 6.61 -11.37
C ILE A 205 12.44 6.23 -12.59
N THR A 206 13.08 5.66 -13.60
CA THR A 206 12.42 5.11 -14.78
C THR A 206 12.83 3.64 -14.96
N PRO A 207 12.16 2.89 -15.85
CA PRO A 207 12.57 1.53 -16.17
C PRO A 207 14.03 1.40 -16.61
N ALA A 208 14.58 2.41 -17.28
CA ALA A 208 15.98 2.43 -17.71
C ALA A 208 16.99 2.50 -16.56
N ASP A 209 16.58 3.04 -15.40
CA ASP A 209 17.44 3.20 -14.23
C ASP A 209 17.51 1.91 -13.37
N LEU A 210 16.56 0.97 -13.55
CA LEU A 210 16.39 -0.21 -12.68
C LEU A 210 17.65 -1.10 -12.56
N PRO A 211 18.39 -1.43 -13.64
CA PRO A 211 19.57 -2.28 -13.54
C PRO A 211 20.68 -1.71 -12.63
N SER A 212 20.91 -0.39 -12.70
CA SER A 212 21.91 0.28 -11.88
C SER A 212 21.46 0.42 -10.43
N LEU A 213 20.17 0.67 -10.20
CA LEU A 213 19.58 0.79 -8.86
C LEU A 213 19.60 -0.52 -8.08
N GLN A 214 19.36 -1.66 -8.72
CA GLN A 214 19.41 -2.97 -8.06
C GLN A 214 20.80 -3.26 -7.47
N ILE A 215 21.86 -2.86 -8.14
CA ILE A 215 23.24 -3.02 -7.67
C ILE A 215 23.45 -2.17 -6.39
N THR A 216 23.01 -0.94 -6.40
CA THR A 216 23.18 0.01 -5.29
C THR A 216 22.32 -0.38 -4.06
N LEU A 217 21.07 -0.76 -4.27
CA LEU A 217 20.13 -1.07 -3.19
C LEU A 217 20.41 -2.44 -2.54
N ASN A 218 20.94 -3.42 -3.28
CA ASN A 218 21.37 -4.72 -2.75
C ASN A 218 22.68 -4.66 -1.97
N GLY A 219 23.53 -3.64 -2.21
CA GLY A 219 24.77 -3.40 -1.48
C GLY A 219 24.59 -2.74 -0.11
N SER A 220 23.45 -2.13 0.18
CA SER A 220 23.16 -1.52 1.47
C SER A 220 22.78 -2.58 2.50
N ARG A 221 23.67 -2.86 3.45
CA ARG A 221 23.51 -3.82 4.56
C ARG A 221 22.46 -3.35 5.58
N GLY A 222 21.18 -3.34 5.19
CA GLY A 222 20.05 -3.17 6.11
C GLY A 222 19.16 -4.41 6.04
N VAL A 223 19.10 -5.17 7.13
CA VAL A 223 18.24 -6.35 7.25
C VAL A 223 16.78 -5.91 7.17
N ASP A 224 16.22 -5.87 5.96
CA ASP A 224 14.76 -5.76 5.75
C ASP A 224 14.23 -7.13 5.31
N VAL A 225 13.66 -7.87 6.26
CA VAL A 225 13.16 -9.25 6.08
C VAL A 225 11.89 -9.29 5.20
N THR A 226 11.38 -8.12 4.76
CA THR A 226 10.10 -7.99 4.02
C THR A 226 10.23 -7.73 2.52
N GLY A 227 11.39 -8.03 1.90
CA GLY A 227 11.69 -7.64 0.53
C GLY A 227 11.95 -6.14 0.46
N GLY A 228 13.23 -5.76 0.52
CA GLY A 228 13.68 -4.38 0.76
C GLY A 228 13.17 -3.32 -0.24
N MET A 229 13.71 -2.11 -0.14
CA MET A 229 13.36 -1.00 -1.04
C MET A 229 13.54 -1.38 -2.52
N ALA A 230 14.53 -2.24 -2.84
CA ALA A 230 14.78 -2.71 -4.20
C ALA A 230 13.58 -3.44 -4.81
N ASP A 231 12.99 -4.39 -4.07
CA ASP A 231 11.82 -5.15 -4.55
C ASP A 231 10.60 -4.25 -4.73
N LYS A 232 10.40 -3.29 -3.82
CA LYS A 232 9.31 -2.30 -3.94
C LYS A 232 9.47 -1.45 -5.19
N VAL A 233 10.67 -0.91 -5.41
CA VAL A 233 10.97 -0.10 -6.59
C VAL A 233 10.78 -0.91 -7.87
N ALA A 234 11.29 -2.14 -7.93
CA ALA A 234 11.14 -3.01 -9.10
C ALA A 234 9.67 -3.23 -9.46
N ARG A 235 8.83 -3.60 -8.47
CA ARG A 235 7.38 -3.78 -8.67
C ARG A 235 6.67 -2.52 -9.14
N MET A 236 7.03 -1.36 -8.59
CA MET A 236 6.43 -0.08 -8.99
C MET A 236 6.90 0.34 -10.39
N VAL A 237 8.14 0.03 -10.77
CA VAL A 237 8.65 0.23 -12.12
C VAL A 237 7.88 -0.65 -13.12
N GLU A 238 7.67 -1.94 -12.81
CA GLU A 238 6.85 -2.82 -13.65
C GLU A 238 5.43 -2.29 -13.82
N LEU A 239 4.86 -1.69 -12.77
CA LEU A 239 3.51 -1.13 -12.80
C LEU A 239 3.43 0.07 -13.76
N VAL A 240 4.35 1.04 -13.65
CA VAL A 240 4.37 2.22 -14.56
C VAL A 240 4.76 1.86 -16.00
N GLN A 241 5.43 0.73 -16.23
CA GLN A 241 5.65 0.21 -17.58
C GLN A 241 4.37 -0.30 -18.24
N ARG A 242 3.47 -0.91 -17.44
CA ARG A 242 2.16 -1.41 -17.92
C ARG A 242 1.14 -0.28 -18.09
N ASP A 243 1.22 0.74 -17.26
CA ASP A 243 0.35 1.94 -17.30
C ASP A 243 1.24 3.20 -17.29
N PRO A 244 1.66 3.68 -18.49
CA PRO A 244 2.60 4.81 -18.61
C PRO A 244 2.06 6.17 -18.13
N ASP A 245 0.76 6.31 -18.00
CA ASP A 245 0.11 7.52 -17.47
C ASP A 245 0.12 7.58 -15.94
N MET A 246 0.43 6.46 -15.30
CA MET A 246 0.50 6.36 -13.85
C MET A 246 1.82 6.92 -13.32
N CYS A 247 1.75 7.61 -12.17
CA CYS A 247 2.91 8.01 -11.37
C CYS A 247 2.90 7.30 -10.01
N VAL A 248 4.01 6.69 -9.63
CA VAL A 248 4.22 6.23 -8.25
C VAL A 248 5.14 7.20 -7.54
N HIS A 249 4.74 7.68 -6.37
CA HIS A 249 5.46 8.68 -5.60
C HIS A 249 5.83 8.12 -4.22
N ILE A 250 7.12 7.96 -3.95
CA ILE A 250 7.67 7.51 -2.66
C ILE A 250 8.13 8.73 -1.89
N LEU A 251 7.58 8.95 -0.70
CA LEU A 251 7.88 10.12 0.13
C LEU A 251 7.78 9.79 1.62
N THR A 252 8.32 10.70 2.46
CA THR A 252 8.21 10.52 3.89
C THR A 252 6.82 10.91 4.40
N GLY A 253 6.26 10.06 5.27
CA GLY A 253 5.10 10.41 6.07
C GLY A 253 5.45 11.07 7.41
N ALA A 254 6.74 11.28 7.73
CA ALA A 254 7.16 11.87 8.99
C ALA A 254 7.01 13.40 9.04
N GLN A 255 7.02 14.07 7.87
CA GLN A 255 6.90 15.52 7.77
C GLN A 255 5.43 15.97 7.81
N PRO A 256 5.01 16.77 8.82
CA PRO A 256 3.64 17.30 8.88
C PRO A 256 3.27 18.15 7.66
N GLY A 257 2.03 17.97 7.17
CA GLY A 257 1.48 18.69 6.02
C GLY A 257 1.94 18.21 4.66
N LEU A 258 2.96 17.34 4.59
CA LEU A 258 3.47 16.85 3.31
C LEU A 258 2.46 15.94 2.61
N LEU A 259 1.73 15.10 3.35
CA LEU A 259 0.71 14.23 2.77
C LEU A 259 -0.43 15.02 2.14
N THR A 260 -0.96 16.05 2.82
CA THR A 260 -2.00 16.92 2.26
C THR A 260 -1.53 17.54 0.94
N ARG A 261 -0.31 18.09 0.90
CA ARG A 261 0.27 18.65 -0.32
C ARG A 261 0.39 17.62 -1.43
N ALA A 262 0.91 16.43 -1.12
CA ALA A 262 1.09 15.36 -2.10
C ALA A 262 -0.25 14.83 -2.65
N LEU A 263 -1.33 14.86 -1.87
CA LEU A 263 -2.66 14.50 -2.34
C LEU A 263 -3.27 15.55 -3.28
N LEU A 264 -2.99 16.83 -3.03
CA LEU A 264 -3.57 17.95 -3.77
C LEU A 264 -2.73 18.42 -4.98
N ASP A 265 -1.41 18.19 -4.94
CA ASP A 265 -0.46 18.62 -5.97
C ASP A 265 0.24 17.41 -6.59
N ASP A 266 -0.09 17.09 -7.84
CA ASP A 266 0.50 16.00 -8.60
C ASP A 266 1.87 16.34 -9.19
N THR A 267 2.27 17.62 -9.15
CA THR A 267 3.57 18.11 -9.62
C THR A 267 4.62 18.15 -8.52
N LEU A 268 4.23 17.88 -7.27
CA LEU A 268 5.12 17.94 -6.11
C LEU A 268 6.40 17.12 -6.34
N SER A 269 7.56 17.78 -6.21
CA SER A 269 8.89 17.22 -6.52
C SER A 269 9.64 16.66 -5.30
N VAL A 270 9.01 16.63 -4.11
CA VAL A 270 9.63 16.09 -2.88
C VAL A 270 9.56 14.56 -2.89
N GLY A 271 10.66 13.89 -2.58
CA GLY A 271 10.73 12.43 -2.60
C GLY A 271 11.17 11.85 -3.93
N THR A 272 10.76 10.62 -4.23
CA THR A 272 11.10 9.91 -5.46
C THR A 272 9.85 9.65 -6.29
N ARG A 273 9.85 10.07 -7.54
CA ARG A 273 8.79 9.76 -8.51
C ARG A 273 9.24 8.65 -9.44
N ILE A 274 8.46 7.59 -9.56
CA ILE A 274 8.67 6.50 -10.52
C ILE A 274 7.70 6.74 -11.67
N LEU A 275 8.25 6.86 -12.88
CA LEU A 275 7.54 7.23 -14.11
C LEU A 275 7.98 6.31 -15.25
N ALA A 276 7.14 6.13 -16.25
CA ALA A 276 7.50 5.36 -17.45
C ALA A 276 8.64 6.01 -18.25
N SER A 277 8.69 7.36 -18.27
CA SER A 277 9.75 8.15 -18.90
C SER A 277 10.08 9.38 -18.04
N ARG A 278 11.30 9.92 -18.21
CA ARG A 278 11.67 11.17 -17.50
C ARG A 278 10.84 12.33 -18.04
N PRO A 279 10.38 13.26 -17.16
CA PRO A 279 9.76 14.50 -17.64
C PRO A 279 10.74 15.27 -18.49
N GLU A 280 10.27 15.80 -19.61
CA GLU A 280 11.08 16.72 -20.42
C GLU A 280 11.48 17.93 -19.57
N THR A 281 12.77 18.19 -19.44
CA THR A 281 13.29 19.41 -18.80
C THR A 281 12.90 20.60 -19.69
N ARG A 282 11.94 21.40 -19.25
CA ARG A 282 11.62 22.68 -19.86
C ARG A 282 12.60 23.75 -19.39
#